data_809e581d59bbe70b577f12ffe0fc84ce
#
_entry.id   809e581d59bbe70b577f12ffe0fc84ce
#
_cell.length_a   1.000
_cell.length_b   1.000
_cell.length_c   1.000
_cell.angle_alpha   90.00
_cell.angle_beta   90.00
_cell.angle_gamma   90.00
#
_symmetry.space_group_name_H-M   'P 1'
#
loop_
_entity.id
_entity.type
_entity.pdbx_description
1 polymer ?
#
loop_
_entity_poly.entity_id
_entity_poly.type
_entity_poly.pdbx_seq_one_letter_code
_entity_poly.pdbx_strand_id
1 'polypeptide(L)'
;MAEYEQMEFDVRLESDRDLQENVNLAIDFACKQVQHERPKTIENRHEAYGILAEQYARVQKSMKDVNDSFKKYALILPLDDAAAVEASNSIVNAATEAVYEAVELVALANKAMQDLYKNSSRESTPLEDYMDEQENDGFEEAEDASESEDEDAE
;
A
#
# COMPACT_ATOMS: atom_id res chain seq x y z
N MET A 1 44.52 -11.12 -6.15
CA MET A 1 43.60 -9.98 -5.95
C MET A 1 42.21 -10.28 -6.54
N ALA A 2 42.09 -10.78 -7.77
CA ALA A 2 40.78 -11.11 -8.36
C ALA A 2 39.96 -12.19 -7.63
N GLU A 3 40.61 -13.21 -7.05
CA GLU A 3 39.93 -14.27 -6.28
C GLU A 3 39.31 -13.75 -4.95
N TYR A 4 39.97 -12.77 -4.31
CA TYR A 4 39.43 -12.17 -3.07
C TYR A 4 38.22 -11.28 -3.33
N GLU A 5 38.23 -10.50 -4.43
CA GLU A 5 37.10 -9.67 -4.84
C GLU A 5 35.88 -10.53 -5.24
N GLN A 6 36.11 -11.68 -5.89
CA GLN A 6 35.05 -12.60 -6.28
C GLN A 6 34.41 -13.29 -5.07
N MET A 7 35.22 -13.75 -4.09
CA MET A 7 34.72 -14.33 -2.85
C MET A 7 33.91 -13.32 -2.01
N GLU A 8 34.34 -12.06 -1.94
CA GLU A 8 33.61 -11.02 -1.21
C GLU A 8 32.27 -10.69 -1.88
N PHE A 9 32.22 -10.73 -3.20
CA PHE A 9 30.99 -10.54 -3.98
C PHE A 9 30.01 -11.72 -3.80
N ASP A 10 30.46 -12.94 -3.82
CA ASP A 10 29.64 -14.14 -3.63
C ASP A 10 29.05 -14.23 -2.22
N VAL A 11 29.82 -13.87 -1.19
CA VAL A 11 29.34 -13.79 0.20
C VAL A 11 28.27 -12.71 0.37
N ARG A 12 28.40 -11.56 -0.30
CA ARG A 12 27.35 -10.51 -0.30
C ARG A 12 26.06 -10.98 -0.94
N LEU A 13 26.14 -11.66 -2.08
CA LEU A 13 24.94 -12.19 -2.78
C LEU A 13 24.19 -13.23 -1.95
N GLU A 14 24.91 -14.12 -1.24
CA GLU A 14 24.30 -15.08 -0.32
C GLU A 14 23.64 -14.39 0.86
N SER A 15 24.31 -13.42 1.49
CA SER A 15 23.78 -12.63 2.60
C SER A 15 22.52 -11.84 2.20
N ASP A 16 22.51 -11.25 1.01
CA ASP A 16 21.36 -10.50 0.51
C ASP A 16 20.16 -11.43 0.24
N ARG A 17 20.41 -12.64 -0.26
CA ARG A 17 19.37 -13.64 -0.46
C ARG A 17 18.77 -14.11 0.86
N ASP A 18 19.62 -14.43 1.85
CA ASP A 18 19.17 -14.85 3.18
C ASP A 18 18.38 -13.74 3.89
N LEU A 19 18.80 -12.49 3.75
CA LEU A 19 18.06 -11.35 4.26
C LEU A 19 16.68 -11.22 3.60
N GLN A 20 16.63 -11.36 2.28
CA GLN A 20 15.36 -11.30 1.53
C GLN A 20 14.42 -12.42 1.94
N GLU A 21 14.92 -13.65 2.13
CA GLU A 21 14.12 -14.78 2.61
C GLU A 21 13.56 -14.53 4.02
N ASN A 22 14.37 -14.00 4.94
CA ASN A 22 13.92 -13.65 6.28
C ASN A 22 12.87 -12.54 6.30
N VAL A 23 13.03 -11.53 5.45
CA VAL A 23 12.02 -10.46 5.28
C VAL A 23 10.73 -11.03 4.73
N ASN A 24 10.77 -11.90 3.72
CA ASN A 24 9.60 -12.55 3.16
C ASN A 24 8.87 -13.42 4.21
N LEU A 25 9.60 -14.16 5.03
CA LEU A 25 9.01 -14.94 6.14
C LEU A 25 8.32 -14.04 7.17
N ALA A 26 8.91 -12.89 7.50
CA ALA A 26 8.30 -11.93 8.42
C ALA A 26 7.01 -11.34 7.83
N ILE A 27 6.99 -11.02 6.53
CA ILE A 27 5.80 -10.55 5.81
C ILE A 27 4.71 -11.63 5.80
N ASP A 28 5.04 -12.88 5.50
CA ASP A 28 4.08 -13.99 5.50
C ASP A 28 3.45 -14.20 6.88
N PHE A 29 4.26 -14.11 7.94
CA PHE A 29 3.76 -14.18 9.31
C PHE A 29 2.82 -13.01 9.61
N ALA A 30 3.20 -11.77 9.29
CA ALA A 30 2.37 -10.59 9.47
C ALA A 30 1.06 -10.67 8.67
N CYS A 31 1.08 -11.20 7.44
CA CYS A 31 -0.13 -11.43 6.66
C CYS A 31 -1.12 -12.38 7.37
N LYS A 32 -0.62 -13.48 7.97
CA LYS A 32 -1.44 -14.39 8.75
C LYS A 32 -2.01 -13.73 10.01
N GLN A 33 -1.19 -12.93 10.70
CA GLN A 33 -1.61 -12.18 11.88
C GLN A 33 -2.69 -11.15 11.53
N VAL A 34 -2.50 -10.35 10.50
CA VAL A 34 -3.50 -9.38 10.01
C VAL A 34 -4.80 -10.07 9.62
N GLN A 35 -4.77 -11.22 8.97
CA GLN A 35 -5.98 -12.00 8.65
C GLN A 35 -6.71 -12.49 9.91
N HIS A 36 -5.97 -12.84 10.95
CA HIS A 36 -6.54 -13.29 12.22
C HIS A 36 -7.13 -12.15 13.04
N GLU A 37 -6.41 -11.04 13.15
CA GLU A 37 -6.82 -9.87 13.93
C GLU A 37 -7.90 -9.03 13.25
N ARG A 38 -7.88 -8.99 11.92
CA ARG A 38 -8.85 -8.26 11.08
C ARG A 38 -9.54 -9.22 10.10
N PRO A 39 -10.41 -10.13 10.59
CA PRO A 39 -11.08 -11.12 9.73
C PRO A 39 -12.08 -10.49 8.77
N LYS A 40 -12.54 -9.27 9.05
CA LYS A 40 -13.49 -8.55 8.19
C LYS A 40 -12.83 -8.21 6.85
N THR A 41 -13.56 -8.46 5.76
CA THR A 41 -13.17 -8.09 4.40
C THR A 41 -13.21 -6.57 4.24
N ILE A 42 -12.22 -6.00 3.58
CA ILE A 42 -12.20 -4.59 3.20
C ILE A 42 -13.14 -4.41 2.01
N GLU A 43 -14.21 -3.64 2.20
CA GLU A 43 -15.32 -3.58 1.25
C GLU A 43 -15.05 -2.66 0.06
N ASN A 44 -14.29 -1.59 0.28
CA ASN A 44 -14.06 -0.60 -0.75
C ASN A 44 -12.70 0.12 -0.61
N ARG A 45 -12.34 0.86 -1.65
CA ARG A 45 -11.06 1.60 -1.74
C ARG A 45 -10.90 2.69 -0.68
N HIS A 46 -11.97 3.29 -0.18
CA HIS A 46 -11.88 4.34 0.83
C HIS A 46 -11.56 3.76 2.22
N GLU A 47 -12.16 2.61 2.54
CA GLU A 47 -11.81 1.85 3.75
C GLU A 47 -10.36 1.36 3.69
N ALA A 48 -9.93 0.80 2.55
CA ALA A 48 -8.54 0.41 2.32
C ALA A 48 -7.57 1.59 2.54
N TYR A 49 -7.88 2.73 1.95
CA TYR A 49 -7.07 3.94 2.12
C TYR A 49 -6.98 4.38 3.58
N GLY A 50 -8.09 4.38 4.32
CA GLY A 50 -8.12 4.76 5.72
C GLY A 50 -7.20 3.86 6.58
N ILE A 51 -7.27 2.55 6.40
CA ILE A 51 -6.44 1.56 7.10
C ILE A 51 -4.96 1.76 6.77
N LEU A 52 -4.62 1.90 5.49
CA LEU A 52 -3.24 2.07 5.04
C LEU A 52 -2.66 3.41 5.48
N ALA A 53 -3.46 4.49 5.46
CA ALA A 53 -3.02 5.82 5.91
C ALA A 53 -2.72 5.83 7.41
N GLU A 54 -3.52 5.16 8.24
CA GLU A 54 -3.25 5.01 9.68
C GLU A 54 -1.94 4.28 9.92
N GLN A 55 -1.73 3.13 9.26
CA GLN A 55 -0.51 2.36 9.41
C GLN A 55 0.72 3.11 8.87
N TYR A 56 0.59 3.79 7.74
CA TYR A 56 1.65 4.63 7.20
C TYR A 56 2.07 5.75 8.17
N ALA A 57 1.12 6.36 8.88
CA ALA A 57 1.42 7.36 9.90
C ALA A 57 2.24 6.76 11.06
N ARG A 58 2.00 5.49 11.45
CA ARG A 58 2.81 4.78 12.44
C ARG A 58 4.24 4.56 11.95
N VAL A 59 4.41 4.09 10.72
CA VAL A 59 5.74 3.96 10.08
C VAL A 59 6.50 5.29 10.10
N GLN A 60 5.84 6.39 9.70
CA GLN A 60 6.47 7.71 9.73
C GLN A 60 6.89 8.14 11.13
N LYS A 61 6.07 7.85 12.15
CA LYS A 61 6.40 8.13 13.54
C LYS A 61 7.64 7.34 13.99
N SER A 62 7.68 6.03 13.75
CA SER A 62 8.81 5.18 14.13
C SER A 62 10.10 5.59 13.40
N MET A 63 10.02 5.96 12.12
CA MET A 63 11.17 6.53 11.39
C MET A 63 11.66 7.86 11.98
N LYS A 64 10.75 8.70 12.48
CA LYS A 64 11.15 9.92 13.20
C LYS A 64 11.88 9.59 14.48
N ASP A 65 11.42 8.59 15.24
CA ASP A 65 12.05 8.15 16.49
C ASP A 65 13.46 7.60 16.24
N VAL A 66 13.70 6.88 15.12
CA VAL A 66 15.04 6.49 14.65
C VAL A 66 15.92 7.71 14.42
N ASN A 67 15.42 8.69 13.69
CA ASN A 67 16.19 9.91 13.37
C ASN A 67 16.53 10.73 14.63
N ASP A 68 15.60 10.83 15.57
CA ASP A 68 15.80 11.55 16.82
C ASP A 68 16.81 10.80 17.74
N SER A 69 16.76 9.45 17.76
CA SER A 69 17.74 8.62 18.47
C SER A 69 19.13 8.76 17.86
N PHE A 70 19.24 8.79 16.52
CA PHE A 70 20.51 9.01 15.83
C PHE A 70 21.11 10.40 16.11
N LYS A 71 20.29 11.44 16.14
CA LYS A 71 20.74 12.80 16.51
C LYS A 71 21.27 12.84 17.93
N LYS A 72 20.60 12.18 18.90
CA LYS A 72 21.10 12.08 20.28
C LYS A 72 22.43 11.35 20.32
N TYR A 73 22.59 10.23 19.61
CA TYR A 73 23.84 9.51 19.51
C TYR A 73 24.97 10.40 19.00
N ALA A 74 24.76 11.16 17.92
CA ALA A 74 25.75 12.05 17.35
C ALA A 74 26.21 13.15 18.32
N LEU A 75 25.35 13.60 19.24
CA LEU A 75 25.68 14.58 20.27
C LEU A 75 26.48 13.97 21.44
N ILE A 76 26.26 12.70 21.75
CA ILE A 76 26.86 12.02 22.90
C ILE A 76 28.20 11.38 22.54
N LEU A 77 28.38 10.93 21.29
CA LEU A 77 29.56 10.21 20.82
C LEU A 77 30.92 10.83 21.25
N PRO A 78 31.10 12.16 21.21
CA PRO A 78 32.38 12.77 21.60
C PRO A 78 32.58 12.92 23.12
N LEU A 79 31.61 12.55 23.94
CA LEU A 79 31.55 12.87 25.35
C LEU A 79 31.85 11.66 26.26
N ASP A 80 31.24 10.51 26.01
CA ASP A 80 31.31 9.35 26.90
C ASP A 80 30.93 8.05 26.17
N ASP A 81 31.82 7.05 26.25
CA ASP A 81 31.62 5.74 25.61
C ASP A 81 30.42 4.97 26.17
N ALA A 82 30.18 5.04 27.50
CA ALA A 82 29.05 4.33 28.12
C ALA A 82 27.72 4.92 27.69
N ALA A 83 27.63 6.24 27.64
CA ALA A 83 26.44 6.92 27.10
C ALA A 83 26.24 6.67 25.59
N ALA A 84 27.31 6.52 24.84
CA ALA A 84 27.24 6.16 23.42
C ALA A 84 26.68 4.75 23.22
N VAL A 85 27.01 3.78 24.08
CA VAL A 85 26.41 2.43 24.04
C VAL A 85 24.90 2.46 24.31
N GLU A 86 24.46 3.23 25.31
CA GLU A 86 23.04 3.38 25.62
C GLU A 86 22.27 4.05 24.47
N ALA A 87 22.85 5.09 23.87
CA ALA A 87 22.27 5.75 22.71
C ALA A 87 22.22 4.84 21.47
N SER A 88 23.22 3.95 21.28
CA SER A 88 23.20 2.93 20.23
C SER A 88 22.06 1.94 20.42
N ASN A 89 21.83 1.47 21.66
CA ASN A 89 20.68 0.60 21.97
C ASN A 89 19.36 1.29 21.66
N SER A 90 19.24 2.59 21.92
CA SER A 90 18.03 3.37 21.56
C SER A 90 17.79 3.41 20.06
N ILE A 91 18.86 3.51 19.24
CA ILE A 91 18.75 3.42 17.78
C ILE A 91 18.26 2.03 17.35
N VAL A 92 18.86 0.97 17.90
CA VAL A 92 18.48 -0.41 17.58
C VAL A 92 17.00 -0.65 17.90
N ASN A 93 16.52 -0.22 19.08
CA ASN A 93 15.12 -0.39 19.46
C ASN A 93 14.18 0.39 18.55
N ALA A 94 14.49 1.66 18.27
CA ALA A 94 13.68 2.48 17.37
C ALA A 94 13.66 1.92 15.93
N ALA A 95 14.79 1.46 15.42
CA ALA A 95 14.89 0.84 14.10
C ALA A 95 14.10 -0.48 14.03
N THR A 96 14.16 -1.30 15.08
CA THR A 96 13.38 -2.53 15.15
C THR A 96 11.88 -2.24 15.11
N GLU A 97 11.41 -1.26 15.86
CA GLU A 97 10.01 -0.84 15.82
C GLU A 97 9.59 -0.35 14.42
N ALA A 98 10.43 0.46 13.78
CA ALA A 98 10.16 0.93 12.42
C ALA A 98 10.05 -0.23 11.40
N VAL A 99 10.86 -1.28 11.57
CA VAL A 99 10.76 -2.49 10.73
C VAL A 99 9.44 -3.23 10.96
N TYR A 100 9.00 -3.38 12.22
CA TYR A 100 7.71 -4.03 12.51
C TYR A 100 6.54 -3.28 11.90
N GLU A 101 6.48 -1.96 12.06
CA GLU A 101 5.43 -1.13 11.47
C GLU A 101 5.44 -1.19 9.93
N ALA A 102 6.62 -1.24 9.31
CA ALA A 102 6.74 -1.36 7.87
C ALA A 102 6.27 -2.73 7.35
N VAL A 103 6.60 -3.83 8.05
CA VAL A 103 6.16 -5.19 7.71
C VAL A 103 4.63 -5.29 7.85
N GLU A 104 4.03 -4.71 8.89
CA GLU A 104 2.58 -4.67 9.07
C GLU A 104 1.91 -3.87 7.94
N LEU A 105 2.49 -2.74 7.50
CA LEU A 105 1.99 -1.97 6.36
C LEU A 105 1.93 -2.82 5.08
N VAL A 106 2.98 -3.60 4.81
CA VAL A 106 3.00 -4.53 3.65
C VAL A 106 1.90 -5.58 3.77
N ALA A 107 1.71 -6.16 4.96
CA ALA A 107 0.67 -7.17 5.21
C ALA A 107 -0.75 -6.59 5.02
N LEU A 108 -1.01 -5.38 5.50
CA LEU A 108 -2.28 -4.67 5.30
C LEU A 108 -2.52 -4.32 3.84
N ALA A 109 -1.48 -3.89 3.11
CA ALA A 109 -1.57 -3.61 1.68
C ALA A 109 -1.90 -4.87 0.88
N ASN A 110 -1.28 -6.01 1.20
CA ASN A 110 -1.58 -7.30 0.59
C ASN A 110 -3.04 -7.72 0.85
N LYS A 111 -3.53 -7.55 2.09
CA LYS A 111 -4.93 -7.83 2.43
C LYS A 111 -5.87 -6.93 1.63
N ALA A 112 -5.63 -5.62 1.62
CA ALA A 112 -6.45 -4.66 0.88
C ALA A 112 -6.51 -5.01 -0.62
N MET A 113 -5.37 -5.31 -1.22
CA MET A 113 -5.29 -5.73 -2.62
C MET A 113 -6.13 -6.99 -2.90
N GLN A 114 -6.01 -8.02 -2.05
CA GLN A 114 -6.75 -9.28 -2.22
C GLN A 114 -8.25 -9.09 -2.06
N ASP A 115 -8.67 -8.31 -1.05
CA ASP A 115 -10.09 -8.09 -0.77
C ASP A 115 -10.74 -7.23 -1.87
N LEU A 116 -10.09 -6.16 -2.33
CA LEU A 116 -10.58 -5.32 -3.42
C LEU A 116 -10.63 -6.08 -4.75
N TYR A 117 -9.66 -6.95 -5.03
CA TYR A 117 -9.68 -7.80 -6.23
C TYR A 117 -10.87 -8.78 -6.22
N LYS A 118 -11.13 -9.41 -5.06
CA LYS A 118 -12.30 -10.30 -4.91
C LYS A 118 -13.62 -9.55 -5.11
N ASN A 119 -13.72 -8.32 -4.63
CA ASN A 119 -14.91 -7.50 -4.77
C ASN A 119 -15.10 -7.05 -6.22
N SER A 120 -14.05 -6.58 -6.90
CA SER A 120 -14.15 -6.19 -8.31
C SER A 120 -14.53 -7.35 -9.23
N SER A 121 -14.12 -8.58 -8.90
CA SER A 121 -14.49 -9.78 -9.65
C SER A 121 -15.95 -10.20 -9.42
N ARG A 122 -16.60 -9.70 -8.37
CA ARG A 122 -18.04 -9.95 -8.10
C ARG A 122 -18.94 -8.90 -8.73
N GLU A 123 -18.43 -7.69 -8.94
CA GLU A 123 -19.18 -6.59 -9.56
C GLU A 123 -19.10 -6.58 -11.10
N SER A 124 -18.30 -7.43 -11.71
CA SER A 124 -18.32 -7.65 -13.15
C SER A 124 -19.56 -8.48 -13.52
N THR A 125 -20.73 -7.89 -13.40
CA THR A 125 -21.90 -8.27 -14.21
C THR A 125 -21.46 -8.16 -15.67
N PRO A 126 -21.72 -9.17 -16.51
CA PRO A 126 -21.31 -9.10 -17.92
C PRO A 126 -21.87 -7.81 -18.55
N LEU A 127 -21.05 -7.12 -19.31
CA LEU A 127 -21.47 -5.92 -20.08
C LEU A 127 -22.69 -6.20 -20.99
N GLU A 128 -23.04 -7.45 -21.19
CA GLU A 128 -24.20 -7.90 -21.94
C GLU A 128 -25.54 -7.44 -21.34
N ASP A 129 -25.65 -7.36 -19.98
CA ASP A 129 -26.89 -6.88 -19.34
C ASP A 129 -27.10 -5.36 -19.49
N TYR A 130 -26.04 -4.59 -19.76
CA TYR A 130 -26.15 -3.13 -19.95
C TYR A 130 -26.49 -2.74 -21.39
N MET A 131 -26.29 -3.61 -22.37
CA MET A 131 -26.58 -3.32 -23.78
C MET A 131 -28.05 -3.59 -24.14
N ASP A 132 -28.71 -4.49 -23.44
CA ASP A 132 -30.13 -4.80 -23.71
C ASP A 132 -31.10 -3.72 -23.17
N GLU A 133 -30.69 -2.90 -22.19
CA GLU A 133 -31.57 -1.82 -21.68
C GLU A 133 -31.54 -0.54 -22.54
N GLN A 134 -30.51 -0.34 -23.40
CA GLN A 134 -30.42 0.85 -24.25
C GLN A 134 -31.04 0.69 -25.67
N GLU A 135 -31.33 -0.51 -26.10
CA GLU A 135 -31.99 -0.71 -27.40
C GLU A 135 -33.53 -0.57 -27.38
N ASN A 136 -34.14 -0.37 -26.17
CA ASN A 136 -35.60 -0.31 -26.06
C ASN A 136 -36.19 1.09 -25.76
N ASP A 137 -35.33 2.13 -25.71
CA ASP A 137 -35.86 3.51 -25.75
C ASP A 137 -36.06 3.93 -27.21
N GLY A 138 -37.28 3.60 -27.68
CA GLY A 138 -37.74 3.90 -29.01
C GLY A 138 -37.54 5.38 -29.35
N PHE A 139 -36.77 5.58 -30.38
CA PHE A 139 -36.72 6.82 -31.14
C PHE A 139 -38.07 7.00 -31.79
N GLU A 140 -39.02 7.67 -31.11
CA GLU A 140 -40.24 8.20 -31.76
C GLU A 140 -39.80 9.34 -32.66
N GLU A 141 -39.77 9.02 -33.96
CA GLU A 141 -39.74 10.00 -35.04
C GLU A 141 -40.96 10.93 -34.89
N ALA A 142 -40.69 12.18 -34.51
CA ALA A 142 -41.66 13.25 -34.72
C ALA A 142 -41.59 13.65 -36.19
N GLU A 143 -42.48 13.00 -36.99
CA GLU A 143 -42.78 13.52 -38.31
C GLU A 143 -43.45 14.91 -38.25
N ASP A 144 -42.81 15.85 -38.89
CA ASP A 144 -43.33 16.79 -39.87
C ASP A 144 -44.70 17.34 -39.67
N ALA A 145 -44.79 18.62 -39.41
CA ALA A 145 -45.90 19.48 -39.81
C ALA A 145 -45.35 20.81 -40.30
N SER A 146 -44.89 20.79 -41.55
CA SER A 146 -44.90 21.97 -42.40
C SER A 146 -46.32 22.20 -42.86
N GLU A 147 -46.94 23.28 -42.48
CA GLU A 147 -47.93 23.92 -43.30
C GLU A 147 -47.78 25.43 -43.24
N SER A 148 -47.43 25.88 -44.39
CA SER A 148 -47.59 27.18 -44.94
C SER A 148 -49.00 27.77 -44.72
N GLU A 149 -49.11 29.03 -44.49
CA GLU A 149 -50.10 29.87 -45.22
C GLU A 149 -49.74 31.33 -45.13
N ASP A 150 -49.63 31.81 -46.31
CA ASP A 150 -49.60 33.19 -46.78
C ASP A 150 -50.79 34.02 -46.30
N GLU A 151 -50.63 35.26 -46.55
CA GLU A 151 -51.59 36.32 -46.93
C GLU A 151 -51.71 37.48 -45.93
N ASP A 152 -51.18 38.55 -46.41
CA ASP A 152 -51.80 39.79 -46.88
C ASP A 152 -52.20 40.89 -45.87
N ALA A 153 -51.69 42.05 -46.20
CA ALA A 153 -52.33 43.37 -46.40
C ALA A 153 -52.69 44.15 -45.12
N GLU A 154 -52.17 45.24 -44.98
CA GLU A 154 -52.36 46.65 -45.23
C GLU A 154 -51.49 47.55 -44.37
#